data_2bfd2b192998a129cd32c4e019fcb881
#
_entry.id   2bfd2b192998a129cd32c4e019fcb881
#
_cell.length_a   1.000
_cell.length_b   1.000
_cell.length_c   1.000
_cell.angle_alpha   90.00
_cell.angle_beta   90.00
_cell.angle_gamma   90.00
#
_symmetry.space_group_name_H-M   'P 1'
#
loop_
_entity.id
_entity.type
_entity.pdbx_description
1 polymer ?
#
loop_
_entity_poly.entity_id
_entity_poly.type
_entity_poly.pdbx_seq_one_letter_code
_entity_poly.pdbx_strand_id
1 'polypeptide(L)'
;LDSVRERLLVAIDELPDDALLAPNTIGNWSVADLLVQQTAWESELVTGLKQVSEGQKPARLLAALANREEYGRLRYEENQGRDLDRIFDDLPQVRMQVEEWLEEFTEKQLSQKGLYPWLSGQSLAQLIARVTYEQELRTLPLVEAVVRKWQAPPDDLMISLTPKLGEDEATDSAN
;
A
#
# COMPACT_ATOMS: atom_id res chain seq x y z
N LEU A 1 11.37 -2.26 10.02
CA LEU A 1 9.94 -2.08 9.66
C LEU A 1 9.64 -0.63 9.25
N ASP A 2 10.23 0.36 9.91
CA ASP A 2 9.78 1.75 9.85
C ASP A 2 10.17 2.51 8.59
N SER A 3 11.36 2.30 8.03
CA SER A 3 11.87 3.10 6.91
C SER A 3 11.01 3.04 5.63
N VAL A 4 10.36 1.91 5.35
CA VAL A 4 9.46 1.79 4.18
C VAL A 4 8.12 2.45 4.47
N ARG A 5 7.61 2.26 5.70
CA ARG A 5 6.38 2.89 6.16
C ARG A 5 6.52 4.42 6.15
N GLU A 6 7.61 4.96 6.65
CA GLU A 6 7.87 6.41 6.63
C GLU A 6 7.86 6.96 5.20
N ARG A 7 8.53 6.29 4.27
CA ARG A 7 8.52 6.70 2.85
C ARG A 7 7.12 6.63 2.23
N LEU A 8 6.34 5.60 2.58
CA LEU A 8 4.96 5.48 2.12
C LEU A 8 4.09 6.62 2.65
N LEU A 9 4.20 6.95 3.94
CA LEU A 9 3.46 8.04 4.57
C LEU A 9 3.86 9.40 3.98
N VAL A 10 5.15 9.65 3.75
CA VAL A 10 5.62 10.88 3.08
C VAL A 10 5.02 11.00 1.67
N ALA A 11 5.01 9.92 0.89
CA ALA A 11 4.43 9.93 -0.44
C ALA A 11 2.91 10.20 -0.42
N ILE A 12 2.20 9.67 0.58
CA ILE A 12 0.76 9.87 0.76
C ILE A 12 0.45 11.32 1.17
N ASP A 13 1.26 11.93 2.04
CA ASP A 13 1.09 13.30 2.52
C ASP A 13 1.18 14.35 1.39
N GLU A 14 1.80 13.99 0.26
CA GLU A 14 1.84 14.83 -0.94
C GLU A 14 0.53 14.82 -1.76
N LEU A 15 -0.43 13.95 -1.42
CA LEU A 15 -1.68 13.78 -2.15
C LEU A 15 -2.86 14.42 -1.42
N PRO A 16 -3.72 15.20 -2.11
CA PRO A 16 -4.97 15.68 -1.53
C PRO A 16 -5.98 14.52 -1.40
N ASP A 17 -6.99 14.72 -0.56
CA ASP A 17 -8.03 13.72 -0.27
C ASP A 17 -8.69 13.16 -1.53
N ASP A 18 -8.99 14.02 -2.51
CA ASP A 18 -9.59 13.61 -3.78
C ASP A 18 -8.69 12.64 -4.56
N ALA A 19 -7.38 12.81 -4.48
CA ALA A 19 -6.43 11.89 -5.12
C ALA A 19 -6.30 10.56 -4.36
N LEU A 20 -6.35 10.62 -3.04
CA LEU A 20 -6.33 9.43 -2.18
C LEU A 20 -7.57 8.56 -2.41
N LEU A 21 -8.72 9.17 -2.60
CA LEU A 21 -10.02 8.52 -2.79
C LEU A 21 -10.33 8.19 -4.27
N ALA A 22 -9.54 8.71 -5.22
CA ALA A 22 -9.81 8.52 -6.64
C ALA A 22 -9.84 7.03 -7.01
N PRO A 23 -10.98 6.51 -7.49
CA PRO A 23 -11.12 5.10 -7.83
C PRO A 23 -10.28 4.75 -9.07
N ASN A 24 -9.91 3.50 -9.19
CA ASN A 24 -9.15 2.97 -10.32
C ASN A 24 -7.79 3.67 -10.56
N THR A 25 -7.20 4.22 -9.52
CA THR A 25 -5.90 4.87 -9.60
C THR A 25 -4.76 3.85 -9.61
N ILE A 26 -4.94 2.74 -8.91
CA ILE A 26 -4.02 1.61 -8.84
C ILE A 26 -4.78 0.33 -9.19
N GLY A 27 -4.86 0.00 -10.47
CA GLY A 27 -5.74 -1.05 -10.93
C GLY A 27 -7.21 -0.69 -10.68
N ASN A 28 -7.93 -1.52 -9.94
CA ASN A 28 -9.32 -1.24 -9.54
C ASN A 28 -9.46 -0.49 -8.21
N TRP A 29 -8.33 -0.11 -7.59
CA TRP A 29 -8.30 0.45 -6.23
C TRP A 29 -7.85 1.91 -6.23
N SER A 30 -8.25 2.62 -5.18
CA SER A 30 -7.69 3.92 -4.78
C SER A 30 -6.44 3.72 -3.91
N VAL A 31 -5.72 4.81 -3.63
CA VAL A 31 -4.64 4.79 -2.63
C VAL A 31 -5.21 4.46 -1.24
N ALA A 32 -6.36 5.03 -0.88
CA ALA A 32 -7.04 4.74 0.39
C ALA A 32 -7.36 3.24 0.55
N ASP A 33 -7.81 2.57 -0.53
CA ASP A 33 -8.08 1.13 -0.50
C ASP A 33 -6.81 0.31 -0.19
N LEU A 34 -5.65 0.74 -0.70
CA LEU A 34 -4.37 0.08 -0.38
C LEU A 34 -4.00 0.21 1.10
N LEU A 35 -4.26 1.36 1.71
CA LEU A 35 -4.02 1.58 3.14
C LEU A 35 -4.95 0.72 3.99
N VAL A 36 -6.22 0.62 3.61
CA VAL A 36 -7.19 -0.29 4.25
C VAL A 36 -6.72 -1.74 4.14
N GLN A 37 -6.22 -2.16 2.98
CA GLN A 37 -5.67 -3.51 2.79
C GLN A 37 -4.47 -3.75 3.71
N GLN A 38 -3.56 -2.78 3.82
CA GLN A 38 -2.41 -2.88 4.72
C GLN A 38 -2.84 -3.04 6.18
N THR A 39 -3.77 -2.20 6.64
CA THR A 39 -4.35 -2.30 7.99
C THR A 39 -5.02 -3.66 8.23
N ALA A 40 -5.77 -4.17 7.27
CA ALA A 40 -6.44 -5.47 7.37
C ALA A 40 -5.43 -6.63 7.51
N TRP A 41 -4.35 -6.61 6.73
CA TRP A 41 -3.29 -7.61 6.81
C TRP A 41 -2.56 -7.58 8.16
N GLU A 42 -2.24 -6.41 8.68
CA GLU A 42 -1.60 -6.26 9.98
C GLU A 42 -2.54 -6.65 11.13
N SER A 43 -3.83 -6.36 11.03
CA SER A 43 -4.83 -6.82 12.01
C SER A 43 -4.97 -8.35 12.06
N GLU A 44 -4.89 -9.00 10.89
CA GLU A 44 -4.87 -10.46 10.82
C GLU A 44 -3.57 -11.03 11.40
N LEU A 45 -2.44 -10.31 11.20
CA LEU A 45 -1.15 -10.67 11.80
C LEU A 45 -1.19 -10.55 13.32
N VAL A 46 -1.74 -9.47 13.89
CA VAL A 46 -1.91 -9.29 15.34
C VAL A 46 -2.65 -10.48 15.95
N THR A 47 -3.78 -10.87 15.34
CA THR A 47 -4.54 -12.04 15.76
C THR A 47 -3.71 -13.32 15.65
N GLY A 48 -2.94 -13.46 14.56
CA GLY A 48 -2.06 -14.59 14.34
C GLY A 48 -0.93 -14.68 15.35
N LEU A 49 -0.27 -13.56 15.67
CA LEU A 49 0.81 -13.51 16.66
C LEU A 49 0.32 -13.90 18.06
N LYS A 50 -0.86 -13.42 18.45
CA LYS A 50 -1.50 -13.86 19.68
C LYS A 50 -1.67 -15.37 19.73
N GLN A 51 -2.22 -15.97 18.67
CA GLN A 51 -2.39 -17.42 18.60
C GLN A 51 -1.05 -18.17 18.70
N VAL A 52 0.00 -17.67 18.03
CA VAL A 52 1.34 -18.28 18.10
C VAL A 52 1.93 -18.18 19.50
N SER A 53 1.76 -17.07 20.22
CA SER A 53 2.22 -16.92 21.60
C SER A 53 1.53 -17.90 22.55
N GLU A 54 0.29 -18.26 22.27
CA GLU A 54 -0.51 -19.27 23.00
C GLU A 54 -0.19 -20.71 22.53
N GLY A 55 0.80 -20.90 21.65
CA GLY A 55 1.19 -22.21 21.10
C GLY A 55 0.23 -22.74 20.02
N GLN A 56 -0.63 -21.90 19.48
CA GLN A 56 -1.63 -22.28 18.48
C GLN A 56 -1.14 -21.95 17.06
N LYS A 57 -1.65 -22.69 16.07
CA LYS A 57 -1.44 -22.38 14.67
C LYS A 57 -2.35 -21.24 14.23
N PRO A 58 -1.83 -20.16 13.59
CA PRO A 58 -2.64 -19.03 13.11
C PRO A 58 -3.37 -19.39 11.81
N ALA A 59 -4.39 -20.25 11.91
CA ALA A 59 -5.05 -20.87 10.77
C ALA A 59 -5.69 -19.84 9.81
N ARG A 60 -6.30 -18.78 10.34
CA ARG A 60 -6.90 -17.70 9.52
C ARG A 60 -5.86 -16.94 8.71
N LEU A 61 -4.77 -16.51 9.36
CA LEU A 61 -3.68 -15.83 8.68
C LEU A 61 -3.07 -16.68 7.56
N LEU A 62 -2.86 -17.97 7.83
CA LEU A 62 -2.32 -18.90 6.83
C LEU A 62 -3.29 -19.13 5.67
N ALA A 63 -4.59 -19.22 5.93
CA ALA A 63 -5.62 -19.33 4.90
C ALA A 63 -5.70 -18.05 4.04
N ALA A 64 -5.65 -16.88 4.67
CA ALA A 64 -5.58 -15.60 3.97
C ALA A 64 -4.35 -15.51 3.06
N LEU A 65 -3.17 -15.92 3.55
CA LEU A 65 -1.94 -15.95 2.76
C LEU A 65 -1.97 -16.96 1.61
N ALA A 66 -2.68 -18.07 1.76
CA ALA A 66 -2.87 -19.05 0.71
C ALA A 66 -3.80 -18.57 -0.41
N ASN A 67 -4.74 -17.66 -0.09
CA ASN A 67 -5.70 -17.11 -1.04
C ASN A 67 -5.79 -15.57 -0.92
N ARG A 68 -4.67 -14.90 -1.23
CA ARG A 68 -4.50 -13.45 -1.05
C ARG A 68 -5.50 -12.61 -1.85
N GLU A 69 -5.81 -13.04 -3.06
CA GLU A 69 -6.73 -12.33 -3.95
C GLU A 69 -8.13 -12.30 -3.35
N GLU A 70 -8.65 -13.43 -2.93
CA GLU A 70 -9.97 -13.54 -2.29
C GLU A 70 -10.00 -12.79 -0.96
N TYR A 71 -8.96 -12.90 -0.14
CA TYR A 71 -8.86 -12.13 1.09
C TYR A 71 -8.91 -10.63 0.82
N GLY A 72 -8.12 -10.15 -0.15
CA GLY A 72 -8.11 -8.73 -0.55
C GLY A 72 -9.46 -8.25 -1.04
N ARG A 73 -10.14 -9.04 -1.88
CA ARG A 73 -11.48 -8.72 -2.37
C ARG A 73 -12.50 -8.58 -1.23
N LEU A 74 -12.53 -9.53 -0.29
CA LEU A 74 -13.43 -9.48 0.86
C LEU A 74 -13.16 -8.26 1.75
N ARG A 75 -11.89 -7.96 2.02
CA ARG A 75 -11.53 -6.76 2.82
C ARG A 75 -11.91 -5.46 2.11
N TYR A 76 -11.74 -5.39 0.80
CA TYR A 76 -12.22 -4.26 -0.01
C TYR A 76 -13.73 -4.06 0.13
N GLU A 77 -14.52 -5.11 -0.08
CA GLU A 77 -15.97 -5.07 0.01
C GLU A 77 -16.48 -4.64 1.41
N GLU A 78 -15.84 -5.15 2.48
CA GLU A 78 -16.21 -4.82 3.86
C GLU A 78 -15.87 -3.38 4.27
N ASN A 79 -14.91 -2.75 3.60
CA ASN A 79 -14.40 -1.44 3.98
C ASN A 79 -14.74 -0.35 2.97
N GLN A 80 -15.60 -0.61 2.00
CA GLN A 80 -16.05 0.40 1.05
C GLN A 80 -16.66 1.61 1.76
N GLY A 81 -16.25 2.82 1.33
CA GLY A 81 -16.77 4.07 1.91
C GLY A 81 -16.25 4.39 3.31
N ARG A 82 -15.17 3.74 3.74
CA ARG A 82 -14.51 4.08 5.00
C ARG A 82 -13.93 5.49 4.94
N ASP A 83 -14.15 6.24 6.02
CA ASP A 83 -13.65 7.60 6.19
C ASP A 83 -12.12 7.63 6.22
N LEU A 84 -11.51 8.63 5.57
CA LEU A 84 -10.05 8.80 5.51
C LEU A 84 -9.44 8.99 6.89
N ASP A 85 -10.06 9.79 7.76
CA ASP A 85 -9.54 10.04 9.11
C ASP A 85 -9.40 8.71 9.86
N ARG A 86 -10.39 7.82 9.74
CA ARG A 86 -10.33 6.48 10.33
C ARG A 86 -9.25 5.60 9.73
N ILE A 87 -9.02 5.70 8.43
CA ILE A 87 -7.95 4.94 7.77
C ILE A 87 -6.59 5.38 8.31
N PHE A 88 -6.38 6.69 8.45
CA PHE A 88 -5.14 7.24 8.99
C PHE A 88 -4.95 6.99 10.48
N ASP A 89 -6.03 6.93 11.26
CA ASP A 89 -5.97 6.56 12.68
C ASP A 89 -5.63 5.10 12.88
N ASP A 90 -6.26 4.19 12.13
CA ASP A 90 -6.09 2.75 12.28
C ASP A 90 -4.71 2.25 11.83
N LEU A 91 -4.12 2.86 10.81
CA LEU A 91 -2.86 2.43 10.22
C LEU A 91 -1.68 2.44 11.21
N PRO A 92 -1.42 3.51 12.00
CA PRO A 92 -0.40 3.50 13.04
C PRO A 92 -0.78 2.62 14.23
N GLN A 93 -2.07 2.56 14.60
CA GLN A 93 -2.53 1.77 15.74
C GLN A 93 -2.28 0.28 15.54
N VAL A 94 -2.60 -0.25 14.36
CA VAL A 94 -2.37 -1.68 14.08
C VAL A 94 -0.88 -2.00 14.04
N ARG A 95 -0.03 -1.09 13.52
CA ARG A 95 1.42 -1.27 13.53
C ARG A 95 1.95 -1.34 14.96
N MET A 96 1.52 -0.44 15.82
CA MET A 96 1.89 -0.45 17.24
C MET A 96 1.53 -1.77 17.91
N GLN A 97 0.34 -2.33 17.63
CA GLN A 97 -0.06 -3.64 18.13
C GLN A 97 0.83 -4.78 17.59
N VAL A 98 1.25 -4.72 16.33
CA VAL A 98 2.21 -5.69 15.78
C VAL A 98 3.52 -5.62 16.55
N GLU A 99 4.06 -4.43 16.80
CA GLU A 99 5.31 -4.21 17.52
C GLU A 99 5.23 -4.69 18.97
N GLU A 100 4.15 -4.38 19.68
CA GLU A 100 3.88 -4.89 21.03
C GLU A 100 3.90 -6.42 21.06
N TRP A 101 3.26 -7.08 20.09
CA TRP A 101 3.30 -8.55 20.02
C TRP A 101 4.67 -9.11 19.68
N LEU A 102 5.51 -8.38 18.94
CA LEU A 102 6.88 -8.83 18.64
C LEU A 102 7.76 -8.90 19.89
N GLU A 103 7.52 -8.06 20.88
CA GLU A 103 8.24 -8.07 22.17
C GLU A 103 7.98 -9.33 23.00
N GLU A 104 6.85 -10.00 22.76
CA GLU A 104 6.49 -11.27 23.44
C GLU A 104 7.31 -12.47 22.92
N PHE A 105 8.04 -12.32 21.81
CA PHE A 105 8.80 -13.40 21.20
C PHE A 105 10.31 -13.22 21.40
N THR A 106 10.98 -14.30 21.76
CA THR A 106 12.45 -14.32 21.77
C THR A 106 13.00 -14.26 20.35
N GLU A 107 14.22 -13.77 20.18
CA GLU A 107 14.92 -13.77 18.90
C GLU A 107 14.94 -15.17 18.25
N LYS A 108 15.13 -16.21 19.05
CA LYS A 108 15.07 -17.61 18.57
C LYS A 108 13.72 -17.96 18.01
N GLN A 109 12.62 -17.59 18.66
CA GLN A 109 11.27 -17.86 18.19
C GLN A 109 10.97 -17.13 16.88
N LEU A 110 11.50 -15.93 16.71
CA LEU A 110 11.34 -15.16 15.48
C LEU A 110 12.21 -15.69 14.33
N SER A 111 13.48 -15.95 14.58
CA SER A 111 14.48 -16.19 13.52
C SER A 111 14.69 -17.65 13.15
N GLN A 112 14.40 -18.59 14.06
CA GLN A 112 14.70 -20.01 13.82
C GLN A 112 13.77 -20.59 12.76
N LYS A 113 14.35 -20.99 11.62
CA LYS A 113 13.67 -21.74 10.57
C LYS A 113 13.25 -23.12 11.06
N GLY A 114 12.06 -23.55 10.66
CA GLY A 114 11.54 -24.88 10.99
C GLY A 114 11.09 -25.04 12.44
N LEU A 115 11.14 -23.99 13.28
CA LEU A 115 10.62 -24.04 14.65
C LEU A 115 9.11 -24.32 14.65
N TYR A 116 8.40 -23.74 13.71
CA TYR A 116 6.96 -23.93 13.54
C TYR A 116 6.70 -24.82 12.31
N PRO A 117 6.25 -26.09 12.50
CA PRO A 117 6.06 -27.03 11.40
C PRO A 117 5.12 -26.52 10.30
N TRP A 118 4.12 -25.73 10.68
CA TRP A 118 3.13 -25.15 9.76
C TRP A 118 3.68 -24.00 8.90
N LEU A 119 4.92 -23.54 9.12
CA LEU A 119 5.61 -22.56 8.26
C LEU A 119 6.41 -23.20 7.11
N SER A 120 6.37 -24.53 6.97
CA SER A 120 7.06 -25.22 5.86
C SER A 120 8.55 -24.85 5.73
N GLY A 121 9.25 -24.80 6.87
CA GLY A 121 10.67 -24.48 6.93
C GLY A 121 11.03 -22.99 6.98
N GLN A 122 10.05 -22.09 6.90
CA GLN A 122 10.27 -20.66 7.09
C GLN A 122 10.36 -20.30 8.59
N SER A 123 10.88 -19.10 8.89
CA SER A 123 10.85 -18.52 10.23
C SER A 123 9.59 -17.67 10.43
N LEU A 124 9.25 -17.39 11.70
CA LEU A 124 8.16 -16.47 12.02
C LEU A 124 8.45 -15.06 11.50
N ALA A 125 9.70 -14.60 11.59
CA ALA A 125 10.11 -13.31 11.03
C ALA A 125 9.85 -13.19 9.53
N GLN A 126 10.04 -14.28 8.76
CA GLN A 126 9.71 -14.28 7.33
C GLN A 126 8.20 -14.20 7.07
N LEU A 127 7.37 -14.82 7.89
CA LEU A 127 5.92 -14.66 7.82
C LEU A 127 5.51 -13.21 8.09
N ILE A 128 6.06 -12.61 9.16
CA ILE A 128 5.79 -11.22 9.55
C ILE A 128 6.20 -10.27 8.42
N ALA A 129 7.40 -10.43 7.88
CA ALA A 129 7.91 -9.64 6.77
C ALA A 129 6.96 -9.60 5.56
N ARG A 130 6.42 -10.76 5.18
CA ARG A 130 5.48 -10.91 4.04
C ARG A 130 4.17 -10.19 4.23
N VAL A 131 3.76 -9.96 5.46
CA VAL A 131 2.47 -9.33 5.81
C VAL A 131 2.64 -7.83 6.10
N THR A 132 3.85 -7.40 6.44
CA THR A 132 4.19 -6.02 6.78
C THR A 132 5.01 -5.35 5.66
N TYR A 133 6.29 -5.09 5.91
CA TYR A 133 7.12 -4.24 5.08
C TYR A 133 7.36 -4.73 3.64
N GLU A 134 7.31 -6.04 3.38
CA GLU A 134 7.40 -6.54 2.00
C GLU A 134 6.16 -6.18 1.17
N GLN A 135 5.01 -6.03 1.82
CA GLN A 135 3.81 -5.55 1.18
C GLN A 135 3.91 -4.05 0.89
N GLU A 136 4.40 -3.27 1.84
CA GLU A 136 4.66 -1.84 1.67
C GLU A 136 5.69 -1.58 0.56
N LEU A 137 6.76 -2.37 0.48
CA LEU A 137 7.74 -2.30 -0.61
C LEU A 137 7.12 -2.49 -2.00
N ARG A 138 6.07 -3.29 -2.11
CA ARG A 138 5.32 -3.48 -3.36
C ARG A 138 4.35 -2.34 -3.63
N THR A 139 3.78 -1.76 -2.59
CA THR A 139 2.79 -0.68 -2.68
C THR A 139 3.44 0.68 -2.96
N LEU A 140 4.58 0.96 -2.34
CA LEU A 140 5.27 2.25 -2.43
C LEU A 140 5.49 2.75 -3.86
N PRO A 141 6.05 1.98 -4.82
CA PRO A 141 6.25 2.47 -6.18
C PRO A 141 4.93 2.79 -6.91
N LEU A 142 3.83 2.14 -6.54
CA LEU A 142 2.51 2.41 -7.09
C LEU A 142 1.98 3.76 -6.60
N VAL A 143 2.12 4.04 -5.30
CA VAL A 143 1.75 5.33 -4.71
C VAL A 143 2.63 6.45 -5.27
N GLU A 144 3.94 6.26 -5.35
CA GLU A 144 4.86 7.23 -5.95
C GLU A 144 4.52 7.54 -7.42
N ALA A 145 4.00 6.56 -8.17
CA ALA A 145 3.52 6.79 -9.52
C ALA A 145 2.24 7.65 -9.56
N VAL A 146 1.34 7.48 -8.59
CA VAL A 146 0.15 8.34 -8.44
C VAL A 146 0.56 9.77 -8.12
N VAL A 147 1.50 9.96 -7.18
CA VAL A 147 2.04 11.29 -6.82
C VAL A 147 2.60 11.99 -8.06
N ARG A 148 3.47 11.32 -8.83
CA ARG A 148 4.04 11.89 -10.06
C ARG A 148 2.96 12.28 -11.08
N LYS A 149 1.94 11.45 -11.25
CA LYS A 149 0.83 11.72 -12.19
C LYS A 149 0.00 12.91 -11.72
N TRP A 150 -0.22 13.03 -10.41
CA TRP A 150 -1.01 14.12 -9.83
C TRP A 150 -0.29 15.46 -9.89
N GLN A 151 1.04 15.45 -9.72
CA GLN A 151 1.89 16.65 -9.79
C GLN A 151 2.25 17.05 -11.22
N ALA A 152 1.99 16.22 -12.23
CA ALA A 152 2.25 16.54 -13.62
C ALA A 152 1.36 17.73 -14.06
N PRO A 153 1.91 18.72 -14.78
CA PRO A 153 1.10 19.79 -15.34
C PRO A 153 0.04 19.23 -16.28
N PRO A 154 -1.17 19.78 -16.32
CA PRO A 154 -2.20 19.34 -17.25
C PRO A 154 -1.69 19.46 -18.70
N ASP A 155 -1.95 18.43 -19.52
CA ASP A 155 -1.49 18.33 -20.92
C ASP A 155 -1.88 19.56 -21.81
N ASP A 156 -2.91 20.29 -21.42
CA ASP A 156 -3.38 21.50 -22.11
C ASP A 156 -2.36 22.66 -22.14
N LEU A 157 -1.34 22.67 -21.27
CA LEU A 157 -0.29 23.69 -21.29
C LEU A 157 0.77 23.45 -22.37
N MET A 158 0.84 22.25 -22.94
CA MET A 158 1.80 21.93 -24.02
C MET A 158 1.33 22.38 -25.40
N ILE A 159 0.06 22.67 -25.60
CA ILE A 159 -0.51 23.06 -26.92
C ILE A 159 -0.30 24.56 -27.21
N SER A 160 0.03 25.36 -26.21
CA SER A 160 0.15 26.84 -26.36
C SER A 160 1.54 27.34 -26.78
N LEU A 161 2.51 26.47 -27.01
CA LEU A 161 3.90 26.86 -27.34
C LEU A 161 4.29 26.59 -28.80
N THR A 162 3.37 26.25 -29.68
CA THR A 162 3.65 26.28 -31.13
C THR A 162 3.59 27.73 -31.62
N PRO A 163 4.69 28.35 -32.04
CA PRO A 163 4.67 29.65 -32.66
C PRO A 163 3.85 29.52 -33.96
N LYS A 164 2.82 30.36 -34.11
CA LYS A 164 2.23 30.64 -35.44
C LYS A 164 3.35 31.20 -36.33
N LEU A 165 3.91 30.34 -37.15
CA LEU A 165 4.70 30.80 -38.28
C LEU A 165 3.77 31.61 -39.20
N GLY A 166 4.04 32.90 -39.28
CA GLY A 166 3.28 33.84 -40.07
C GLY A 166 3.22 33.41 -41.53
N GLU A 167 2.06 33.44 -42.08
CA GLU A 167 1.80 33.56 -43.51
C GLU A 167 2.24 34.98 -43.92
N ASP A 168 3.45 35.12 -44.42
CA ASP A 168 3.88 36.35 -45.09
C ASP A 168 3.35 36.34 -46.52
N GLU A 169 2.63 37.38 -46.75
CA GLU A 169 2.02 37.85 -47.99
C GLU A 169 2.92 37.71 -49.22
N ALA A 170 2.45 37.01 -50.21
CA ALA A 170 2.87 37.19 -51.58
C ALA A 170 2.07 38.37 -52.17
N THR A 171 2.64 39.56 -52.15
CA THR A 171 2.13 40.65 -52.97
C THR A 171 2.53 40.47 -54.42
N ASP A 172 1.51 40.33 -55.20
CA ASP A 172 1.43 40.55 -56.64
C ASP A 172 2.07 41.89 -57.05
N SER A 173 2.84 41.88 -58.09
CA SER A 173 3.08 43.03 -58.94
C SER A 173 3.22 42.62 -60.42
N ALA A 174 2.13 42.82 -61.11
CA ALA A 174 2.09 42.85 -62.56
C ALA A 174 2.81 44.08 -63.10
N ASN A 175 3.63 43.91 -64.15
CA ASN A 175 3.50 44.69 -65.38
C ASN A 175 4.35 44.09 -66.49
#